data_bd93cf51e53062ba736824762490ea46
#
_entry.id   bd93cf51e53062ba736824762490ea46
#
_cell.length_a   1.000
_cell.length_b   1.000
_cell.length_c   1.000
_cell.angle_alpha   90.00
_cell.angle_beta   90.00
_cell.angle_gamma   90.00
#
_symmetry.space_group_name_H-M   'P 1'
#
loop_
_entity.id
_entity.type
_entity.pdbx_description
1 polymer ?
#
loop_
_entity_poly.entity_id
_entity_poly.type
_entity_poly.pdbx_seq_one_letter_code
_entity_poly.pdbx_strand_id
1 'polypeptide(L)'
;MFKIEVFQEDVTVSARNMPPKDGKPGRTIYEQTAYAHLGGKFPVQMKLQVESPANVHPAGEYQIDSSSFVINNFGGLELKRFGLKIVPINHKD
;
A
#
# COMPACT_ATOMS: atom_id res chain seq x y z
N MET A 1 12.15 2.66 13.33
CA MET A 1 11.62 1.55 12.56
C MET A 1 10.53 2.04 11.62
N PHE A 2 10.50 1.46 10.46
CA PHE A 2 9.57 1.84 9.39
C PHE A 2 8.16 1.35 9.69
N LYS A 3 7.18 2.23 9.56
CA LYS A 3 5.78 1.83 9.73
C LYS A 3 4.89 2.62 8.78
N ILE A 4 3.71 2.08 8.52
CA ILE A 4 2.70 2.73 7.69
C ILE A 4 1.50 3.03 8.59
N GLU A 5 0.95 4.23 8.44
CA GLU A 5 -0.19 4.64 9.23
C GLU A 5 -1.36 5.02 8.33
N VAL A 6 -2.55 4.56 8.69
CA VAL A 6 -3.79 4.94 8.03
C VAL A 6 -4.60 5.76 9.03
N PHE A 7 -4.91 7.00 8.67
CA PHE A 7 -5.71 7.86 9.52
C PHE A 7 -7.19 7.62 9.28
N GLN A 8 -8.00 7.96 10.27
CA GLN A 8 -9.44 7.74 10.20
C GLN A 8 -10.08 8.39 8.96
N GLU A 9 -9.63 9.58 8.60
CA GLU A 9 -10.16 10.27 7.43
C GLU A 9 -9.74 9.63 6.12
N ASP A 10 -8.78 8.72 6.15
CA ASP A 10 -8.28 8.03 4.96
C ASP A 10 -8.81 6.61 4.83
N VAL A 11 -9.81 6.25 5.64
CA VAL A 11 -10.44 4.94 5.53
C VAL A 11 -11.47 4.99 4.41
N THR A 12 -11.00 5.32 3.23
CA THR A 12 -11.80 5.38 2.02
C THR A 12 -10.95 4.92 0.85
N VAL A 13 -11.62 4.54 -0.21
CA VAL A 13 -10.96 4.05 -1.42
C VAL A 13 -11.34 4.96 -2.58
N SER A 14 -10.35 5.37 -3.35
CA SER A 14 -10.61 6.05 -4.60
C SER A 14 -10.40 5.09 -5.76
N ALA A 15 -11.28 5.18 -6.75
CA ALA A 15 -11.20 4.34 -7.92
C ALA A 15 -10.56 5.11 -9.07
N ARG A 16 -9.66 4.45 -9.78
CA ARG A 16 -9.03 5.04 -10.95
C ARG A 16 -9.18 4.09 -12.10
N ASN A 17 -9.77 4.59 -13.19
CA ASN A 17 -10.00 3.78 -14.38
C ASN A 17 -8.76 3.81 -15.27
N MET A 18 -8.26 2.63 -15.60
CA MET A 18 -7.15 2.49 -16.53
C MET A 18 -7.75 2.19 -17.90
N PRO A 19 -7.45 3.00 -18.93
CA PRO A 19 -8.01 2.76 -20.26
C PRO A 19 -7.44 1.49 -20.88
N PRO A 20 -8.15 0.89 -21.86
CA PRO A 20 -7.63 -0.24 -22.59
C PRO A 20 -6.32 0.14 -23.30
N LYS A 21 -5.38 -0.79 -23.34
CA LYS A 21 -4.08 -0.54 -23.95
C LYS A 21 -3.53 -1.83 -24.51
N ASP A 22 -3.01 -1.76 -25.76
CA ASP A 22 -2.31 -2.87 -26.39
C ASP A 22 -3.12 -4.16 -26.41
N GLY A 23 -4.40 -4.05 -26.74
CA GLY A 23 -5.28 -5.20 -26.81
C GLY A 23 -5.75 -5.74 -25.48
N LYS A 24 -5.35 -5.12 -24.38
CA LYS A 24 -5.80 -5.51 -23.06
C LYS A 24 -7.02 -4.67 -22.67
N PRO A 25 -8.01 -5.28 -22.00
CA PRO A 25 -9.16 -4.51 -21.54
C PRO A 25 -8.75 -3.51 -20.47
N GLY A 26 -9.50 -2.44 -20.36
CA GLY A 26 -9.33 -1.49 -19.28
C GLY A 26 -9.71 -2.13 -17.96
N ARG A 27 -9.24 -1.52 -16.87
CA ARG A 27 -9.55 -2.01 -15.53
C ARG A 27 -9.62 -0.85 -14.56
N THR A 28 -10.26 -1.11 -13.43
CA THR A 28 -10.33 -0.13 -12.34
C THR A 28 -9.34 -0.52 -11.27
N ILE A 29 -8.55 0.45 -10.84
CA ILE A 29 -7.60 0.27 -9.75
C ILE A 29 -8.15 1.02 -8.54
N TYR A 30 -8.17 0.36 -7.40
CA TYR A 30 -8.62 0.96 -6.15
C TYR A 30 -7.42 1.29 -5.29
N GLU A 31 -7.38 2.52 -4.79
CA GLU A 31 -6.24 3.01 -4.02
C GLU A 31 -6.71 3.67 -2.73
N GLN A 32 -5.88 3.56 -1.70
CA GLN A 32 -6.13 4.15 -0.39
C GLN A 32 -4.90 4.96 0.01
N THR A 33 -5.13 6.14 0.56
CA THR A 33 -4.04 6.98 1.05
C THR A 33 -3.54 6.47 2.39
N ALA A 34 -2.22 6.47 2.54
CA ALA A 34 -1.57 6.11 3.80
C ALA A 34 -0.32 6.96 3.95
N TYR A 35 0.34 6.85 5.09
CA TYR A 35 1.54 7.62 5.38
C TYR A 35 2.63 6.71 5.88
N ALA A 36 3.79 6.81 5.26
CA ALA A 36 4.94 5.99 5.60
C ALA A 36 5.89 6.78 6.49
N HIS A 37 6.22 6.22 7.64
CA HIS A 37 7.19 6.82 8.56
C HIS A 37 8.56 6.24 8.25
N LEU A 38 9.34 6.97 7.48
CA LEU A 38 10.61 6.48 6.95
C LEU A 38 11.82 6.96 7.76
N GLY A 39 11.57 7.48 8.97
CA GLY A 39 12.66 7.95 9.80
C GLY A 39 12.97 9.42 9.66
N GLY A 40 12.33 10.11 8.74
CA GLY A 40 12.47 11.54 8.59
C GLY A 40 11.60 12.30 9.57
N LYS A 41 11.66 13.62 9.48
CA LYS A 41 10.90 14.49 10.37
C LYS A 41 9.39 14.36 10.17
N PHE A 42 8.97 14.17 8.93
CA PHE A 42 7.55 14.07 8.61
C PHE A 42 7.26 12.76 7.89
N PRO A 43 6.07 12.19 8.11
CA PRO A 43 5.66 11.03 7.31
C PRO A 43 5.44 11.43 5.85
N VAL A 44 5.58 10.46 4.97
CA VAL A 44 5.45 10.66 3.54
C VAL A 44 4.16 10.03 3.04
N GLN A 45 3.35 10.79 2.32
CA GLN A 45 2.12 10.28 1.77
C GLN A 45 2.39 9.23 0.70
N MET A 46 1.61 8.17 0.73
CA MET A 46 1.73 7.09 -0.25
C MET A 46 0.35 6.57 -0.62
N LYS A 47 0.29 5.77 -1.67
CA LYS A 47 -0.93 5.12 -2.09
C LYS A 47 -0.79 3.62 -1.92
N LEU A 48 -1.79 3.01 -1.32
CA LEU A 48 -1.89 1.56 -1.20
C LEU A 48 -2.92 1.07 -2.20
N GLN A 49 -2.55 0.09 -3.00
CA GLN A 49 -3.49 -0.52 -3.92
C GLN A 49 -4.26 -1.61 -3.19
N VAL A 50 -5.58 -1.58 -3.30
CA VAL A 50 -6.44 -2.60 -2.69
C VAL A 50 -7.25 -3.28 -3.80
N GLU A 51 -7.69 -4.50 -3.54
CA GLU A 51 -8.38 -5.29 -4.56
C GLU A 51 -9.78 -4.75 -4.85
N SER A 52 -10.45 -4.24 -3.84
CA SER A 52 -11.80 -3.73 -3.99
C SER A 52 -12.09 -2.76 -2.85
N PRO A 53 -13.14 -1.95 -2.97
CA PRO A 53 -13.50 -1.05 -1.86
C PRO A 53 -13.75 -1.77 -0.53
N ALA A 54 -14.16 -3.02 -0.58
CA ALA A 54 -14.39 -3.82 0.64
C ALA A 54 -13.09 -4.17 1.36
N ASN A 55 -11.95 -4.04 0.67
CA ASN A 55 -10.65 -4.38 1.24
C ASN A 55 -9.92 -3.18 1.82
N VAL A 56 -10.62 -2.07 2.03
CA VAL A 56 -10.02 -0.88 2.61
C VAL A 56 -9.45 -1.19 3.99
N HIS A 57 -8.28 -0.65 4.29
CA HIS A 57 -7.63 -0.88 5.57
C HIS A 57 -8.19 0.07 6.62
N PRO A 58 -8.55 -0.43 7.81
CA PRO A 58 -9.03 0.45 8.88
C PRO A 58 -7.91 1.32 9.42
N ALA A 59 -8.29 2.36 10.15
CA ALA A 59 -7.31 3.25 10.76
C ALA A 59 -6.42 2.47 11.72
N GLY A 60 -5.13 2.81 11.73
CA GLY A 60 -4.19 2.14 12.60
C GLY A 60 -2.79 2.17 12.06
N GLU A 61 -1.91 1.45 12.73
CA GLU A 61 -0.52 1.33 12.35
C GLU A 61 -0.25 -0.04 11.75
N TYR A 62 0.57 -0.06 10.71
CA TYR A 62 0.84 -1.26 9.94
C TYR A 62 2.33 -1.39 9.66
N GLN A 63 2.75 -2.61 9.36
CA GLN A 63 4.08 -2.87 8.85
C GLN A 63 3.95 -3.61 7.54
N ILE A 64 5.01 -3.57 6.74
CA ILE A 64 5.00 -4.23 5.45
C ILE A 64 5.27 -5.72 5.66
N ASP A 65 4.40 -6.54 5.09
CA ASP A 65 4.59 -7.99 5.17
C ASP A 65 5.82 -8.39 4.34
N SER A 66 6.57 -9.37 4.83
CA SER A 66 7.79 -9.81 4.16
C SER A 66 7.54 -10.29 2.73
N SER A 67 6.34 -10.77 2.44
CA SER A 67 5.99 -11.20 1.08
C SER A 67 5.96 -10.03 0.08
N SER A 68 6.01 -8.80 0.58
CA SER A 68 6.02 -7.62 -0.27
C SER A 68 7.41 -7.27 -0.79
N PHE A 69 8.44 -7.92 -0.29
CA PHE A 69 9.81 -7.69 -0.73
C PHE A 69 10.23 -8.71 -1.77
N VAL A 70 10.99 -8.25 -2.74
CA VAL A 70 11.51 -9.12 -3.78
C VAL A 70 12.98 -8.77 -4.04
N ILE A 71 13.70 -9.73 -4.61
CA ILE A 71 15.08 -9.49 -5.04
C ILE A 71 15.05 -9.27 -6.54
N ASN A 72 15.58 -8.14 -6.99
CA ASN A 72 15.62 -7.84 -8.41
C ASN A 72 16.76 -8.59 -9.12
N ASN A 73 16.83 -8.39 -10.44
CA ASN A 73 17.82 -9.12 -11.25
C ASN A 73 19.28 -8.78 -10.93
N PHE A 74 19.48 -7.68 -10.22
CA PHE A 74 20.83 -7.25 -9.84
C PHE A 74 21.17 -7.63 -8.41
N GLY A 75 20.32 -8.42 -7.75
CA GLY A 75 20.54 -8.83 -6.38
C GLY A 75 20.13 -7.82 -5.33
N GLY A 76 19.45 -6.74 -5.74
CA GLY A 76 19.00 -5.72 -4.82
C GLY A 76 17.63 -6.01 -4.24
N LEU A 77 17.44 -5.62 -2.99
CA LEU A 77 16.14 -5.76 -2.34
C LEU A 77 15.24 -4.60 -2.72
N GLU A 78 14.02 -4.91 -3.10
CA GLU A 78 13.04 -3.86 -3.39
C GLU A 78 11.63 -4.32 -3.03
N LEU A 79 10.71 -3.36 -3.01
CA LEU A 79 9.31 -3.64 -2.76
C LEU A 79 8.59 -3.94 -4.05
N LYS A 80 7.60 -4.83 -3.98
CA LYS A 80 6.74 -5.10 -5.12
C LYS A 80 6.03 -3.84 -5.55
N ARG A 81 5.91 -3.65 -6.84
CA ARG A 81 5.12 -2.55 -7.39
C ARG A 81 3.64 -2.76 -7.18
N PHE A 82 3.21 -4.01 -7.34
CA PHE A 82 1.80 -4.37 -7.22
C PHE A 82 1.67 -5.48 -6.20
N GLY A 83 0.55 -5.48 -5.51
CA GLY A 83 0.31 -6.52 -4.52
C GLY A 83 1.08 -6.31 -3.22
N LEU A 84 1.46 -5.07 -2.94
CA LEU A 84 2.09 -4.76 -1.67
C LEU A 84 1.13 -5.10 -0.54
N LYS A 85 1.60 -5.90 0.40
CA LYS A 85 0.78 -6.36 1.51
C LYS A 85 1.26 -5.74 2.81
N ILE A 86 0.32 -5.21 3.58
CA ILE A 86 0.63 -4.67 4.90
C ILE A 86 -0.19 -5.44 5.94
N VAL A 87 0.35 -5.51 7.15
CA VAL A 87 -0.30 -6.20 8.25
C VAL A 87 -0.32 -5.27 9.46
N PRO A 88 -1.37 -5.37 10.30
CA PRO A 88 -1.44 -4.52 11.49
C PRO A 88 -0.28 -4.80 12.42
N ILE A 89 0.24 -3.73 13.02
CA ILE A 89 1.23 -3.89 14.07
C ILE A 89 0.47 -4.30 15.32
N ASN A 90 0.86 -5.43 15.86
CA ASN A 90 0.20 -5.96 17.04
C ASN A 90 0.85 -5.41 18.29
N HIS A 91 0.20 -4.42 18.90
CA HIS A 91 0.67 -3.85 20.16
C HIS A 91 0.17 -4.71 21.30
N LYS A 92 0.94 -5.69 21.63
CA LYS A 92 0.56 -6.56 22.71
C LYS A 92 1.15 -6.04 24.02
N ASP A 93 0.29 -5.85 24.96
CA ASP A 93 0.72 -5.36 26.29
C ASP A 93 1.27 -6.48 27.13
#